data_59011336aa1fd859102baae4503908a7
#
_entry.id   59011336aa1fd859102baae4503908a7
#
_cell.length_a   1.000
_cell.length_b   1.000
_cell.length_c   1.000
_cell.angle_alpha   90.00
_cell.angle_beta   90.00
_cell.angle_gamma   90.00
#
_symmetry.space_group_name_H-M   'P 1'
#
loop_
_entity.id
_entity.type
_entity.pdbx_description
1 polymer ?
#
loop_
_entity_poly.entity_id
_entity_poly.type
_entity_poly.pdbx_seq_one_letter_code
_entity_poly.pdbx_strand_id
1 'polypeptide(L)'
;NLIHYRGPDSQIVKSITPDLVMGVARLAMTDPHPRSNQPMIDEETGNALSFNGEIYNFLEIRNKLQSQGVSFETESDTEVLLKYLGHVGLSNLSELNGMFAFAFYSKRENKLYFSRDKLGKKPLYVSQDGLVVRWTSTVDSFKPTRDRNSISDESLFQYLSLGYLLDPATTQANHFAIKPGEIV
;
A
#
# COMPACT_ATOMS: atom_id res chain seq x y z
N ASN A 1 -16.21 -8.99 -4.70
CA ASN A 1 -14.98 -8.60 -4.02
C ASN A 1 -13.82 -9.52 -4.44
N LEU A 2 -12.89 -8.99 -5.23
CA LEU A 2 -11.82 -9.78 -5.87
C LEU A 2 -10.68 -10.16 -4.92
N ILE A 3 -10.57 -9.49 -3.76
CA ILE A 3 -9.48 -9.71 -2.79
C ILE A 3 -9.98 -10.21 -1.42
N HIS A 4 -11.22 -10.66 -1.33
CA HIS A 4 -11.81 -11.17 -0.08
C HIS A 4 -10.98 -12.25 0.60
N TYR A 5 -10.46 -13.20 -0.19
CA TYR A 5 -9.67 -14.32 0.32
C TYR A 5 -8.35 -13.90 0.99
N ARG A 6 -7.88 -12.66 0.74
CA ARG A 6 -6.65 -12.12 1.36
C ARG A 6 -6.89 -11.53 2.74
N GLY A 7 -8.12 -11.12 3.05
CA GLY A 7 -8.46 -10.49 4.32
C GLY A 7 -9.94 -10.65 4.62
N PRO A 8 -10.33 -11.81 5.19
CA PRO A 8 -11.74 -12.13 5.43
C PRO A 8 -12.35 -11.38 6.61
N ASP A 9 -11.53 -10.84 7.54
CA ASP A 9 -12.01 -10.30 8.82
C ASP A 9 -12.71 -8.96 8.67
N SER A 10 -12.26 -8.10 7.75
CA SER A 10 -12.98 -6.88 7.41
C SER A 10 -12.71 -6.43 5.98
N GLN A 11 -13.71 -5.77 5.39
CA GLN A 11 -13.63 -5.22 4.04
C GLN A 11 -14.24 -3.84 4.06
N ILE A 12 -13.40 -2.83 3.96
CA ILE A 12 -13.79 -1.45 4.09
C ILE A 12 -13.34 -0.66 2.87
N VAL A 13 -14.24 0.18 2.37
CA VAL A 13 -13.95 1.16 1.31
C VAL A 13 -14.32 2.53 1.87
N LYS A 14 -13.40 3.49 1.78
CA LYS A 14 -13.60 4.89 2.20
C LYS A 14 -13.27 5.84 1.07
N SER A 15 -14.11 6.84 0.88
CA SER A 15 -13.78 8.03 0.09
C SER A 15 -12.91 8.95 0.95
N ILE A 16 -11.69 9.20 0.51
CA ILE A 16 -10.72 10.05 1.21
C ILE A 16 -10.86 11.50 0.71
N THR A 17 -11.01 11.64 -0.60
CA THR A 17 -11.37 12.91 -1.27
C THR A 17 -12.41 12.62 -2.36
N PRO A 18 -13.00 13.62 -3.01
CA PRO A 18 -13.89 13.39 -4.15
C PRO A 18 -13.28 12.50 -5.25
N ASP A 19 -11.95 12.57 -5.42
CA ASP A 19 -11.23 11.88 -6.50
C ASP A 19 -10.40 10.69 -6.00
N LEU A 20 -10.37 10.42 -4.67
CA LEU A 20 -9.58 9.35 -4.08
C LEU A 20 -10.43 8.43 -3.21
N VAL A 21 -10.49 7.16 -3.63
CA VAL A 21 -11.12 6.08 -2.86
C VAL A 21 -10.08 5.04 -2.51
N MET A 22 -10.02 4.66 -1.24
CA MET A 22 -9.16 3.58 -0.75
C MET A 22 -10.02 2.41 -0.26
N GLY A 23 -9.56 1.18 -0.51
CA GLY A 23 -10.21 -0.03 -0.04
C GLY A 23 -9.21 -1.05 0.49
N VAL A 24 -9.55 -1.73 1.57
CA VAL A 24 -8.71 -2.78 2.19
C VAL A 24 -9.55 -3.99 2.55
N ALA A 25 -9.04 -5.18 2.23
CA ALA A 25 -9.47 -6.44 2.80
C ALA A 25 -8.43 -6.83 3.86
N ARG A 26 -8.82 -6.84 5.13
CA ARG A 26 -7.94 -6.99 6.29
C ARG A 26 -7.98 -8.43 6.84
N LEU A 27 -6.79 -8.98 7.09
CA LEU A 27 -6.57 -10.06 8.03
C LEU A 27 -6.04 -9.42 9.33
N ALA A 28 -6.80 -9.51 10.40
CA ALA A 28 -6.51 -8.80 11.64
C ALA A 28 -5.46 -9.56 12.47
N MET A 29 -4.20 -9.15 12.38
CA MET A 29 -3.08 -9.75 13.11
C MET A 29 -2.74 -8.92 14.36
N THR A 30 -2.36 -7.67 14.15
CA THR A 30 -2.02 -6.72 15.21
C THR A 30 -3.25 -5.88 15.53
N ASP A 31 -3.62 -5.76 16.81
CA ASP A 31 -4.81 -5.08 17.30
C ASP A 31 -6.10 -5.41 16.49
N PRO A 32 -6.77 -6.55 16.77
CA PRO A 32 -7.94 -7.00 16.02
C PRO A 32 -9.17 -6.12 16.19
N HIS A 33 -9.10 -5.10 17.04
CA HIS A 33 -10.22 -4.20 17.31
C HIS A 33 -10.61 -3.39 16.05
N PRO A 34 -11.92 -3.12 15.82
CA PRO A 34 -12.40 -2.35 14.67
C PRO A 34 -11.78 -0.95 14.50
N ARG A 35 -11.31 -0.32 15.61
CA ARG A 35 -10.60 0.98 15.55
C ARG A 35 -9.32 0.93 14.72
N SER A 36 -8.71 -0.26 14.58
CA SER A 36 -7.50 -0.49 13.77
C SER A 36 -7.82 -0.90 12.33
N ASN A 37 -9.07 -0.79 11.90
CA ASN A 37 -9.46 -1.10 10.53
C ASN A 37 -8.88 -0.09 9.53
N GLN A 38 -8.61 -0.61 8.34
CA GLN A 38 -8.07 0.16 7.23
C GLN A 38 -9.13 0.33 6.11
N PRO A 39 -9.05 1.37 5.29
CA PRO A 39 -8.07 2.45 5.31
C PRO A 39 -8.15 3.27 6.61
N MET A 40 -6.98 3.54 7.19
CA MET A 40 -6.88 4.35 8.40
C MET A 40 -6.72 5.82 8.03
N ILE A 41 -7.45 6.67 8.70
CA ILE A 41 -7.40 8.13 8.50
C ILE A 41 -6.96 8.75 9.82
N ASP A 42 -5.98 9.62 9.76
CA ASP A 42 -5.60 10.46 10.88
C ASP A 42 -6.52 11.69 10.91
N GLU A 43 -7.44 11.73 11.85
CA GLU A 43 -8.46 12.78 11.95
C GLU A 43 -7.84 14.17 12.19
N GLU A 44 -6.66 14.24 12.80
CA GLU A 44 -5.96 15.49 13.09
C GLU A 44 -5.36 16.11 11.82
N THR A 45 -4.70 15.28 11.00
CA THR A 45 -3.97 15.74 9.81
C THR A 45 -4.74 15.56 8.50
N GLY A 46 -5.74 14.68 8.49
CA GLY A 46 -6.46 14.24 7.30
C GLY A 46 -5.64 13.34 6.38
N ASN A 47 -4.48 12.85 6.81
CA ASN A 47 -3.71 11.85 6.10
C ASN A 47 -4.42 10.50 6.11
N ALA A 48 -4.21 9.69 5.07
CA ALA A 48 -4.83 8.37 4.98
C ALA A 48 -3.83 7.30 4.52
N LEU A 49 -4.00 6.09 5.03
CA LEU A 49 -3.12 4.96 4.76
C LEU A 49 -3.92 3.69 4.45
N SER A 50 -3.56 3.00 3.38
CA SER A 50 -3.82 1.58 3.18
C SER A 50 -2.48 0.83 3.19
N PHE A 51 -2.38 -0.20 4.02
CA PHE A 51 -1.14 -0.88 4.36
C PHE A 51 -1.32 -2.39 4.32
N ASN A 52 -0.39 -3.08 3.67
CA ASN A 52 -0.29 -4.53 3.62
C ASN A 52 1.08 -4.93 4.13
N GLY A 53 1.15 -5.46 5.33
CA GLY A 53 2.44 -5.86 5.91
C GLY A 53 2.48 -5.82 7.42
N GLU A 54 3.69 -5.70 7.93
CA GLU A 54 4.00 -5.60 9.36
C GLU A 54 5.28 -4.80 9.55
N ILE A 55 5.27 -3.83 10.46
CA ILE A 55 6.44 -3.06 10.88
C ILE A 55 6.97 -3.65 12.18
N TYR A 56 8.06 -4.38 12.13
CA TYR A 56 8.59 -5.14 13.28
C TYR A 56 9.06 -4.24 14.42
N ASN A 57 9.64 -3.09 14.09
CA ASN A 57 10.11 -2.12 15.07
C ASN A 57 9.10 -1.00 15.40
N PHE A 58 7.80 -1.28 15.21
CA PHE A 58 6.76 -0.26 15.42
C PHE A 58 6.71 0.27 16.85
N LEU A 59 7.03 -0.53 17.87
CA LEU A 59 7.07 -0.08 19.26
C LEU A 59 8.18 0.95 19.51
N GLU A 60 9.35 0.77 18.90
CA GLU A 60 10.46 1.72 18.99
C GLU A 60 10.08 3.06 18.34
N ILE A 61 9.47 2.99 17.14
CA ILE A 61 8.99 4.15 16.40
C ILE A 61 7.89 4.86 17.20
N ARG A 62 6.94 4.12 17.77
CA ARG A 62 5.88 4.65 18.63
C ARG A 62 6.45 5.43 19.81
N ASN A 63 7.39 4.83 20.55
CA ASN A 63 8.03 5.48 21.70
C ASN A 63 8.77 6.78 21.29
N LYS A 64 9.46 6.75 20.15
CA LYS A 64 10.13 7.93 19.57
C LYS A 64 9.12 9.04 19.28
N LEU A 65 8.01 8.73 18.61
CA LEU A 65 6.96 9.70 18.28
C LEU A 65 6.24 10.21 19.53
N GLN A 66 5.96 9.35 20.52
CA GLN A 66 5.37 9.76 21.80
C GLN A 66 6.26 10.74 22.56
N SER A 67 7.57 10.55 22.54
CA SER A 67 8.52 11.50 23.14
C SER A 67 8.52 12.88 22.46
N GLN A 68 7.99 12.95 21.23
CA GLN A 68 7.79 14.18 20.45
C GLN A 68 6.37 14.75 20.58
N GLY A 69 5.53 14.15 21.44
CA GLY A 69 4.17 14.64 21.72
C GLY A 69 3.09 14.03 20.82
N VAL A 70 3.41 13.03 19.99
CA VAL A 70 2.41 12.35 19.15
C VAL A 70 1.58 11.38 19.99
N SER A 71 0.26 11.49 19.93
CA SER A 71 -0.69 10.59 20.59
C SER A 71 -1.14 9.45 19.67
N PHE A 72 -1.54 8.34 20.28
CA PHE A 72 -2.03 7.13 19.59
C PHE A 72 -3.33 6.63 20.22
N GLU A 73 -4.24 6.13 19.39
CA GLU A 73 -5.54 5.60 19.80
C GLU A 73 -5.60 4.08 19.75
N THR A 74 -4.74 3.45 18.94
CA THR A 74 -4.71 2.00 18.74
C THR A 74 -3.37 1.40 19.16
N GLU A 75 -3.28 0.08 19.22
CA GLU A 75 -2.03 -0.64 19.42
C GLU A 75 -1.45 -1.18 18.09
N SER A 76 -1.97 -0.71 16.94
CA SER A 76 -1.57 -1.22 15.64
C SER A 76 -0.32 -0.55 15.09
N ASP A 77 0.48 -1.33 14.39
CA ASP A 77 1.60 -0.85 13.57
C ASP A 77 1.13 0.04 12.42
N THR A 78 -0.10 -0.14 11.96
CA THR A 78 -0.74 0.70 10.93
C THR A 78 -0.85 2.17 11.37
N GLU A 79 -1.31 2.42 12.61
CA GLU A 79 -1.37 3.78 13.14
C GLU A 79 0.02 4.37 13.30
N VAL A 80 0.95 3.56 13.81
CA VAL A 80 2.34 4.00 13.97
C VAL A 80 2.94 4.41 12.62
N LEU A 81 2.72 3.61 11.57
CA LEU A 81 3.16 3.96 10.22
C LEU A 81 2.50 5.23 9.69
N LEU A 82 1.18 5.38 9.87
CA LEU A 82 0.44 6.57 9.44
C LEU A 82 0.97 7.83 10.10
N LYS A 83 1.12 7.83 11.43
CA LYS A 83 1.66 8.95 12.21
C LYS A 83 3.13 9.22 11.86
N TYR A 84 3.93 8.18 11.66
CA TYR A 84 5.33 8.29 11.24
C TYR A 84 5.45 9.00 9.88
N LEU A 85 4.70 8.56 8.87
CA LEU A 85 4.71 9.18 7.54
C LEU A 85 4.22 10.63 7.58
N GLY A 86 3.24 10.94 8.40
CA GLY A 86 2.72 12.29 8.57
C GLY A 86 3.69 13.25 9.28
N HIS A 87 4.46 12.75 10.25
CA HIS A 87 5.33 13.55 11.12
C HIS A 87 6.76 13.64 10.60
N VAL A 88 7.35 12.51 10.17
CA VAL A 88 8.74 12.40 9.73
C VAL A 88 8.87 12.53 8.21
N GLY A 89 7.83 12.13 7.47
CA GLY A 89 7.82 12.11 6.01
C GLY A 89 8.41 10.84 5.41
N LEU A 90 8.51 10.84 4.08
CA LEU A 90 8.92 9.67 3.30
C LEU A 90 10.44 9.50 3.17
N SER A 91 11.23 10.52 3.48
CA SER A 91 12.70 10.50 3.32
C SER A 91 13.41 9.48 4.22
N ASN A 92 12.78 9.10 5.32
CA ASN A 92 13.39 8.25 6.35
C ASN A 92 12.80 6.82 6.39
N LEU A 93 12.21 6.33 5.29
CA LEU A 93 11.68 4.95 5.23
C LEU A 93 12.72 3.87 5.53
N SER A 94 14.02 4.21 5.46
CA SER A 94 15.12 3.32 5.85
C SER A 94 15.12 2.96 7.34
N GLU A 95 14.48 3.74 8.21
CA GLU A 95 14.31 3.44 9.63
C GLU A 95 13.28 2.32 9.88
N LEU A 96 12.38 2.07 8.93
CA LEU A 96 11.37 1.02 9.04
C LEU A 96 12.01 -0.35 8.86
N ASN A 97 11.85 -1.19 9.86
CA ASN A 97 12.19 -2.61 9.79
C ASN A 97 10.89 -3.42 9.68
N GLY A 98 10.69 -4.10 8.55
CA GLY A 98 9.46 -4.83 8.33
C GLY A 98 9.31 -5.35 6.90
N MET A 99 8.19 -5.96 6.64
CA MET A 99 7.73 -6.35 5.31
C MET A 99 6.47 -5.54 5.00
N PHE A 100 6.49 -4.70 3.97
CA PHE A 100 5.37 -3.79 3.74
C PHE A 100 5.18 -3.38 2.29
N ALA A 101 3.93 -3.05 2.01
CA ALA A 101 3.53 -2.25 0.87
C ALA A 101 2.41 -1.31 1.32
N PHE A 102 2.45 -0.06 0.91
CA PHE A 102 1.42 0.89 1.29
C PHE A 102 1.07 1.88 0.19
N ALA A 103 -0.14 2.45 0.31
CA ALA A 103 -0.54 3.67 -0.34
C ALA A 103 -0.86 4.71 0.75
N PHE A 104 -0.14 5.82 0.74
CA PHE A 104 -0.23 6.91 1.70
C PHE A 104 -0.68 8.20 1.01
N TYR A 105 -1.77 8.78 1.48
CA TYR A 105 -2.23 10.09 1.04
C TYR A 105 -1.80 11.16 2.04
N SER A 106 -0.99 12.10 1.56
CA SER A 106 -0.62 13.31 2.31
C SER A 106 -1.62 14.42 2.00
N LYS A 107 -2.46 14.76 2.97
CA LYS A 107 -3.43 15.86 2.84
C LYS A 107 -2.76 17.20 2.61
N ARG A 108 -1.64 17.44 3.33
CA ARG A 108 -0.87 18.69 3.22
C ARG A 108 -0.33 18.92 1.81
N GLU A 109 0.17 17.84 1.18
CA GLU A 109 0.78 17.92 -0.15
C GLU A 109 -0.22 17.66 -1.27
N ASN A 110 -1.42 17.16 -0.93
CA ASN A 110 -2.43 16.65 -1.85
C ASN A 110 -1.85 15.62 -2.83
N LYS A 111 -1.06 14.68 -2.30
CA LYS A 111 -0.38 13.63 -3.09
C LYS A 111 -0.63 12.25 -2.51
N LEU A 112 -0.69 11.28 -3.41
CA LEU A 112 -0.74 9.86 -3.10
C LEU A 112 0.63 9.24 -3.38
N TYR A 113 1.18 8.55 -2.40
CA TYR A 113 2.47 7.89 -2.46
C TYR A 113 2.32 6.38 -2.34
N PHE A 114 3.10 5.65 -3.12
CA PHE A 114 3.21 4.20 -3.06
C PHE A 114 4.62 3.80 -2.67
N SER A 115 4.75 2.79 -1.81
CA SER A 115 6.07 2.24 -1.49
C SER A 115 6.00 0.77 -1.12
N ARG A 116 7.12 0.07 -1.33
CA ARG A 116 7.35 -1.32 -0.91
C ARG A 116 8.61 -1.44 -0.06
N ASP A 117 8.64 -2.46 0.77
CA ASP A 117 9.84 -2.82 1.54
C ASP A 117 11.06 -3.11 0.65
N LYS A 118 12.25 -3.01 1.24
CA LYS A 118 13.54 -3.15 0.53
C LYS A 118 13.72 -4.46 -0.24
N LEU A 119 13.02 -5.51 0.17
CA LEU A 119 13.08 -6.83 -0.47
C LEU A 119 11.85 -7.13 -1.34
N GLY A 120 10.86 -6.22 -1.37
CA GLY A 120 9.61 -6.42 -2.11
C GLY A 120 8.78 -7.61 -1.61
N LYS A 121 8.86 -7.93 -0.31
CA LYS A 121 8.14 -9.07 0.26
C LYS A 121 6.62 -8.95 0.16
N LYS A 122 6.10 -7.72 0.25
CA LYS A 122 4.68 -7.47 0.02
C LYS A 122 4.46 -6.92 -1.38
N PRO A 123 3.50 -7.50 -2.13
CA PRO A 123 3.22 -7.03 -3.49
C PRO A 123 2.44 -5.72 -3.49
N LEU A 124 2.74 -4.86 -4.47
CA LEU A 124 1.97 -3.67 -4.80
C LEU A 124 2.06 -3.42 -6.29
N TYR A 125 0.91 -3.48 -6.95
CA TYR A 125 0.76 -3.24 -8.38
C TYR A 125 -0.03 -1.97 -8.62
N VAL A 126 0.35 -1.24 -9.64
CA VAL A 126 -0.30 -0.01 -10.07
C VAL A 126 -0.72 -0.16 -11.54
N SER A 127 -1.88 0.34 -11.86
CA SER A 127 -2.39 0.47 -13.22
C SER A 127 -2.69 1.93 -13.49
N GLN A 128 -2.26 2.44 -14.63
CA GLN A 128 -2.59 3.78 -15.08
C GLN A 128 -3.33 3.70 -16.43
N ASP A 129 -4.52 4.33 -16.47
CA ASP A 129 -5.36 4.44 -17.65
C ASP A 129 -5.82 5.89 -17.77
N GLY A 130 -5.13 6.64 -18.62
CA GLY A 130 -5.29 8.08 -18.72
C GLY A 130 -5.02 8.79 -17.39
N LEU A 131 -6.02 9.46 -16.84
CA LEU A 131 -5.96 10.15 -15.55
C LEU A 131 -6.33 9.26 -14.36
N VAL A 132 -6.74 8.02 -14.58
CA VAL A 132 -7.17 7.10 -13.52
C VAL A 132 -6.00 6.20 -13.12
N VAL A 133 -5.63 6.29 -11.85
CA VAL A 133 -4.66 5.41 -11.21
C VAL A 133 -5.38 4.43 -10.29
N ARG A 134 -5.08 3.15 -10.42
CA ARG A 134 -5.59 2.07 -9.55
C ARG A 134 -4.42 1.32 -8.96
N TRP A 135 -4.59 0.81 -7.74
CA TRP A 135 -3.56 -0.03 -7.11
C TRP A 135 -4.19 -1.21 -6.36
N THR A 136 -3.38 -2.24 -6.19
CA THR A 136 -3.81 -3.48 -5.57
C THR A 136 -2.63 -4.32 -5.11
N SER A 137 -2.88 -5.27 -4.21
CA SER A 137 -1.90 -6.28 -3.80
C SER A 137 -1.89 -7.54 -4.67
N THR A 138 -2.73 -7.63 -5.71
CA THR A 138 -2.75 -8.76 -6.67
C THR A 138 -3.21 -8.31 -8.04
N VAL A 139 -2.46 -8.66 -9.07
CA VAL A 139 -2.75 -8.30 -10.48
C VAL A 139 -4.14 -8.75 -10.92
N ASP A 140 -4.60 -9.91 -10.45
CA ASP A 140 -5.89 -10.50 -10.82
C ASP A 140 -7.09 -9.62 -10.42
N SER A 141 -6.91 -8.68 -9.49
CA SER A 141 -7.97 -7.76 -9.09
C SER A 141 -8.16 -6.57 -10.04
N PHE A 142 -7.23 -6.32 -10.93
CA PHE A 142 -7.49 -5.45 -12.06
C PHE A 142 -8.45 -6.16 -13.02
N LYS A 143 -9.57 -5.53 -13.32
CA LYS A 143 -10.46 -6.10 -14.35
C LYS A 143 -9.68 -6.17 -15.66
N PRO A 144 -9.74 -7.31 -16.37
CA PRO A 144 -9.16 -7.39 -17.70
C PRO A 144 -9.72 -6.25 -18.55
N THR A 145 -8.88 -5.42 -19.09
CA THR A 145 -9.28 -4.55 -20.19
C THR A 145 -9.74 -5.48 -21.31
N ARG A 146 -10.87 -5.18 -21.97
CA ARG A 146 -11.40 -6.01 -23.07
C ARG A 146 -10.42 -6.21 -24.22
N ASP A 147 -9.34 -5.48 -24.21
CA ASP A 147 -8.30 -5.51 -25.20
C ASP A 147 -7.29 -6.63 -24.88
N ARG A 148 -7.47 -7.77 -25.52
CA ARG A 148 -6.53 -8.90 -25.45
C ARG A 148 -5.16 -8.59 -26.01
N ASN A 149 -4.96 -7.43 -26.68
CA ASN A 149 -3.71 -6.99 -27.26
C ASN A 149 -2.79 -6.28 -26.25
N SER A 150 -3.10 -6.31 -24.97
CA SER A 150 -2.34 -5.61 -23.95
C SER A 150 -1.18 -6.42 -23.32
N ILE A 151 -0.93 -7.65 -23.78
CA ILE A 151 0.24 -8.41 -23.32
C ILE A 151 1.48 -7.75 -23.94
N SER A 152 2.42 -7.34 -23.10
CA SER A 152 3.71 -6.83 -23.53
C SER A 152 4.55 -7.95 -24.13
N ASP A 153 5.10 -7.72 -25.33
CA ASP A 153 6.01 -8.67 -25.98
C ASP A 153 7.24 -8.94 -25.10
N GLU A 154 7.73 -7.93 -24.40
CA GLU A 154 8.83 -8.06 -23.45
C GLU A 154 8.46 -8.98 -22.28
N SER A 155 7.27 -8.84 -21.72
CA SER A 155 6.79 -9.72 -20.65
C SER A 155 6.59 -11.15 -21.14
N LEU A 156 6.10 -11.33 -22.34
CA LEU A 156 5.98 -12.65 -22.95
C LEU A 156 7.35 -13.30 -23.13
N PHE A 157 8.34 -12.56 -23.64
CA PHE A 157 9.71 -13.04 -23.79
C PHE A 157 10.34 -13.41 -22.44
N GLN A 158 10.20 -12.56 -21.41
CA GLN A 158 10.68 -12.86 -20.07
C GLN A 158 10.06 -14.14 -19.52
N TYR A 159 8.74 -14.27 -19.63
CA TYR A 159 8.03 -15.45 -19.12
C TYR A 159 8.47 -16.73 -19.83
N LEU A 160 8.59 -16.71 -21.15
CA LEU A 160 9.04 -17.88 -21.92
C LEU A 160 10.49 -18.26 -21.63
N SER A 161 11.35 -17.27 -21.29
CA SER A 161 12.76 -17.49 -21.00
C SER A 161 13.04 -17.91 -19.55
N LEU A 162 12.31 -17.34 -18.58
CA LEU A 162 12.59 -17.46 -17.15
C LEU A 162 11.52 -18.24 -16.37
N GLY A 163 10.31 -18.37 -16.90
CA GLY A 163 9.15 -18.94 -16.22
C GLY A 163 8.46 -17.97 -15.25
N TYR A 164 8.94 -16.74 -15.14
CA TYR A 164 8.35 -15.67 -14.31
C TYR A 164 8.68 -14.28 -14.87
N LEU A 165 8.07 -13.25 -14.33
CA LEU A 165 8.32 -11.85 -14.70
C LEU A 165 9.16 -11.17 -13.62
N LEU A 166 10.11 -10.34 -14.07
CA LEU A 166 10.94 -9.50 -13.19
C LEU A 166 10.22 -8.17 -12.93
N ASP A 167 10.21 -7.72 -11.67
CA ASP A 167 9.71 -6.38 -11.34
C ASP A 167 10.44 -5.30 -12.17
N PRO A 168 9.76 -4.31 -12.71
CA PRO A 168 8.35 -3.96 -12.50
C PRO A 168 7.36 -4.58 -13.50
N ALA A 169 7.81 -5.49 -14.38
CA ALA A 169 6.98 -6.03 -15.45
C ALA A 169 5.78 -6.81 -14.90
N THR A 170 4.64 -6.68 -15.58
CA THR A 170 3.45 -7.51 -15.40
C THR A 170 3.03 -8.05 -16.76
N THR A 171 2.03 -8.91 -16.80
CA THR A 171 1.51 -9.42 -18.07
C THR A 171 0.89 -8.36 -18.97
N GLN A 172 0.54 -7.21 -18.43
CA GLN A 172 -0.14 -6.13 -19.16
C GLN A 172 0.73 -4.87 -19.20
N ALA A 173 0.80 -4.22 -20.36
CA ALA A 173 1.69 -3.09 -20.61
C ALA A 173 1.40 -1.83 -19.75
N ASN A 174 0.15 -1.64 -19.31
CA ASN A 174 -0.26 -0.51 -18.48
C ASN A 174 -0.34 -0.82 -16.97
N HIS A 175 0.14 -2.01 -16.58
CA HIS A 175 0.26 -2.43 -15.18
C HIS A 175 1.72 -2.63 -14.85
N PHE A 176 2.13 -2.21 -13.65
CA PHE A 176 3.49 -2.41 -13.17
C PHE A 176 3.53 -2.65 -11.67
N ALA A 177 4.52 -3.40 -11.25
CA ALA A 177 4.83 -3.56 -9.83
C ALA A 177 5.66 -2.38 -9.33
N ILE A 178 5.39 -1.86 -8.14
CA ILE A 178 6.32 -0.96 -7.45
C ILE A 178 7.57 -1.78 -7.11
N LYS A 179 8.75 -1.27 -7.46
CA LYS A 179 10.01 -1.99 -7.22
C LYS A 179 10.33 -2.09 -5.73
N PRO A 180 11.11 -3.11 -5.32
CA PRO A 180 11.61 -3.19 -3.94
C PRO A 180 12.33 -1.90 -3.53
N GLY A 181 11.96 -1.34 -2.36
CA GLY A 181 12.55 -0.12 -1.82
C GLY A 181 12.18 1.19 -2.55
N GLU A 182 11.30 1.12 -3.53
CA GLU A 182 10.87 2.29 -4.33
C GLU A 182 9.79 3.10 -3.58
N ILE A 183 9.80 4.41 -3.86
CA ILE A 183 8.74 5.37 -3.51
C ILE A 183 8.33 6.07 -4.81
N VAL A 184 7.04 6.06 -5.09
CA VAL A 184 6.43 6.70 -6.27
C VAL A 184 5.34 7.66 -5.86
#